data_0008e7c21010bb4be4e9b9dff1aa6e22
#
_entry.id   0008e7c21010bb4be4e9b9dff1aa6e22
#
_cell.length_a   1.000
_cell.length_b   1.000
_cell.length_c   1.000
_cell.angle_alpha   90.00
_cell.angle_beta   90.00
_cell.angle_gamma   90.00
#
_symmetry.space_group_name_H-M   'P 1'
#
loop_
_entity.id
_entity.type
_entity.pdbx_description
1 polymer ?
#
loop_
_entity_poly.entity_id
_entity_poly.type
_entity_poly.pdbx_seq_one_letter_code
_entity_poly.pdbx_strand_id
1 'polypeptide(L)'
;MIRKILYFFILFLVGCGINLQRSSGIYPESSQKIARSINGVVSTAHPLATKAGTEILSNGGNAIDAAVASAFVLSVVEPSMSGIGGRTQILIYSPETGYHGIDATTAAPNDYDYENAPKKRYGYPSIGIPGVVKGLTKALSEYGSLSRADVMSPAIDLAEKGHTLIAGEAIRQSFVNEQLREFEGSRKHFLNADGSPMPPGKLFVQNDLAKVLQAISDEGEEVFYKGWIAEKIVEDNQANGGVLTMKALAEYEAMDAKIVKGSYRGNELIGLWMPSYGAITIEALQILESYSDNLSDNQKWGEAVYHSIESAYLDRKEQKSLEDADRLTSKDWAKKRASEIHNDQSSIDWNTLPESFKVVMGHTTHLTVVDKNGMIAVLTQTVGTTMGSKVATPGLGFVYAQTLGGYLGEVKAGQRAASHICLLYTSPSPRD
;
A
#
# COMPACT_ATOMS: atom_id res chain seq x y z
N MET A 1 13.27 4.15 -66.23
CA MET A 1 12.99 5.22 -65.29
C MET A 1 12.34 4.75 -63.98
N ILE A 2 11.77 3.56 -63.90
CA ILE A 2 11.09 3.00 -62.75
C ILE A 2 12.05 2.35 -61.68
N ARG A 3 13.26 1.99 -62.11
CA ARG A 3 14.23 1.31 -61.21
C ARG A 3 15.03 2.24 -60.31
N LYS A 4 15.02 3.57 -60.53
CA LYS A 4 15.69 4.54 -59.66
C LYS A 4 14.80 5.15 -58.58
N ILE A 5 13.47 4.97 -58.67
CA ILE A 5 12.52 5.44 -57.67
C ILE A 5 12.39 4.45 -56.52
N LEU A 6 12.65 3.17 -56.78
CA LEU A 6 12.57 2.14 -55.74
C LEU A 6 13.73 2.19 -54.73
N TYR A 7 14.91 2.69 -55.12
CA TYR A 7 16.05 2.86 -54.21
C TYR A 7 15.94 4.09 -53.31
N PHE A 8 15.13 5.07 -53.67
CA PHE A 8 14.91 6.26 -52.85
C PHE A 8 13.86 6.01 -51.72
N PHE A 9 12.94 5.07 -51.96
CA PHE A 9 11.95 4.69 -50.92
C PHE A 9 12.47 3.73 -49.88
N ILE A 10 13.50 2.93 -50.20
CA ILE A 10 14.14 2.00 -49.22
C ILE A 10 15.11 2.75 -48.31
N LEU A 11 15.69 3.89 -48.73
CA LEU A 11 16.56 4.72 -47.86
C LEU A 11 15.76 5.60 -46.89
N PHE A 12 14.44 5.82 -47.10
CA PHE A 12 13.62 6.60 -46.19
C PHE A 12 12.97 5.76 -45.08
N LEU A 13 12.97 4.42 -45.22
CA LEU A 13 12.45 3.50 -44.20
C LEU A 13 13.50 3.07 -43.17
N VAL A 14 14.76 3.37 -43.37
CA VAL A 14 15.86 3.09 -42.44
C VAL A 14 16.16 4.30 -41.52
N GLY A 15 15.59 5.47 -41.80
CA GLY A 15 15.86 6.72 -41.08
C GLY A 15 14.90 7.12 -39.97
N CYS A 16 13.80 6.38 -39.76
CA CYS A 16 12.86 6.58 -38.63
C CYS A 16 12.97 5.45 -37.61
N GLY A 17 14.17 5.10 -37.22
CA GLY A 17 14.41 4.54 -35.91
C GLY A 17 14.11 5.65 -34.91
N ILE A 18 12.92 5.65 -34.33
CA ILE A 18 12.64 6.39 -33.10
C ILE A 18 13.68 5.90 -32.12
N ASN A 19 14.80 6.62 -32.01
CA ASN A 19 15.63 6.59 -30.84
C ASN A 19 14.73 7.09 -29.70
N LEU A 20 13.98 6.20 -29.09
CA LEU A 20 13.60 6.32 -27.70
C LEU A 20 14.93 6.35 -26.94
N GLN A 21 15.60 7.52 -26.94
CA GLN A 21 16.51 7.84 -25.87
C GLN A 21 15.67 7.63 -24.62
N ARG A 22 15.85 6.46 -23.99
CA ARG A 22 15.51 6.29 -22.58
C ARG A 22 16.15 7.49 -21.91
N SER A 23 15.34 8.45 -21.51
CA SER A 23 15.80 9.47 -20.58
C SER A 23 16.53 8.67 -19.51
N SER A 24 17.82 8.93 -19.37
CA SER A 24 18.59 8.45 -18.25
C SER A 24 17.89 8.99 -17.03
N GLY A 25 16.97 8.18 -16.50
CA GLY A 25 16.27 8.50 -15.27
C GLY A 25 17.31 8.69 -14.19
N ILE A 26 17.00 9.45 -13.20
CA ILE A 26 17.76 9.79 -11.99
C ILE A 26 18.27 8.52 -11.23
N TYR A 27 18.06 7.36 -11.78
CA TYR A 27 18.52 6.08 -11.27
C TYR A 27 19.79 5.67 -12.01
N PRO A 28 20.91 5.42 -11.29
CA PRO A 28 22.04 4.77 -11.92
C PRO A 28 21.56 3.45 -12.53
N GLU A 29 21.93 3.19 -13.77
CA GLU A 29 21.74 1.91 -14.43
C GLU A 29 22.55 0.83 -13.67
N SER A 30 22.11 0.42 -12.48
CA SER A 30 22.57 -0.84 -11.94
C SER A 30 21.72 -1.92 -12.60
N SER A 31 22.31 -2.68 -13.48
CA SER A 31 21.73 -3.86 -14.10
C SER A 31 21.36 -4.96 -13.09
N GLN A 32 21.65 -4.78 -11.82
CA GLN A 32 21.38 -5.74 -10.75
C GLN A 32 20.36 -5.17 -9.77
N LYS A 33 19.13 -5.62 -9.90
CA LYS A 33 18.07 -5.42 -8.90
C LYS A 33 18.24 -6.35 -7.67
N ILE A 34 19.47 -6.70 -7.34
CA ILE A 34 19.82 -7.62 -6.26
C ILE A 34 20.76 -6.91 -5.31
N ALA A 35 20.35 -6.78 -4.06
CA ALA A 35 21.22 -6.33 -2.97
C ALA A 35 21.45 -7.49 -1.99
N ARG A 36 22.67 -7.59 -1.46
CA ARG A 36 23.06 -8.56 -0.44
C ARG A 36 23.85 -7.85 0.65
N SER A 37 23.53 -8.09 1.90
CA SER A 37 24.21 -7.51 3.04
C SER A 37 24.10 -8.44 4.25
N ILE A 38 25.14 -8.49 5.07
CA ILE A 38 25.13 -9.13 6.38
C ILE A 38 24.62 -8.19 7.48
N ASN A 39 24.52 -6.90 7.18
CA ASN A 39 24.12 -5.85 8.13
C ASN A 39 22.63 -5.50 8.07
N GLY A 40 21.90 -6.17 7.20
CA GLY A 40 20.47 -5.93 6.97
C GLY A 40 20.17 -5.47 5.55
N VAL A 41 18.88 -5.51 5.18
CA VAL A 41 18.38 -5.15 3.86
C VAL A 41 17.10 -4.35 4.01
N VAL A 42 16.96 -3.29 3.21
CA VAL A 42 15.76 -2.48 3.10
C VAL A 42 15.28 -2.51 1.65
N SER A 43 14.03 -2.88 1.42
CA SER A 43 13.38 -2.85 0.12
C SER A 43 12.11 -2.00 0.20
N THR A 44 12.04 -0.94 -0.58
CA THR A 44 10.88 -0.05 -0.66
C THR A 44 10.58 0.33 -2.10
N ALA A 45 9.40 0.93 -2.34
CA ALA A 45 9.00 1.38 -3.66
C ALA A 45 9.71 2.66 -4.13
N HIS A 46 10.40 3.40 -3.23
CA HIS A 46 11.06 4.66 -3.57
C HIS A 46 12.50 4.71 -3.03
N PRO A 47 13.51 5.15 -3.84
CA PRO A 47 14.91 5.16 -3.43
C PRO A 47 15.19 5.97 -2.16
N LEU A 48 14.50 7.11 -1.97
CA LEU A 48 14.67 7.94 -0.78
C LEU A 48 14.19 7.23 0.48
N ALA A 49 13.13 6.44 0.40
CA ALA A 49 12.65 5.62 1.51
C ALA A 49 13.62 4.47 1.83
N THR A 50 14.15 3.80 0.79
CA THR A 50 15.21 2.78 0.97
C THR A 50 16.44 3.40 1.63
N LYS A 51 16.86 4.59 1.19
CA LYS A 51 17.99 5.31 1.79
C LYS A 51 17.75 5.59 3.26
N ALA A 52 16.59 6.17 3.61
CA ALA A 52 16.24 6.49 5.00
C ALA A 52 16.29 5.24 5.90
N GLY A 53 15.63 4.13 5.48
CA GLY A 53 15.68 2.89 6.25
C GLY A 53 17.10 2.32 6.39
N THR A 54 17.92 2.40 5.34
CA THR A 54 19.32 1.95 5.39
C THR A 54 20.16 2.82 6.35
N GLU A 55 19.96 4.12 6.36
CA GLU A 55 20.64 5.03 7.30
C GLU A 55 20.22 4.75 8.75
N ILE A 56 18.95 4.48 9.02
CA ILE A 56 18.47 4.06 10.34
C ILE A 56 19.14 2.76 10.80
N LEU A 57 19.20 1.72 9.95
CA LEU A 57 19.94 0.49 10.29
C LEU A 57 21.42 0.75 10.55
N SER A 58 22.06 1.59 9.75
CA SER A 58 23.48 1.93 9.90
C SER A 58 23.77 2.70 11.18
N ASN A 59 22.81 3.47 11.67
CA ASN A 59 22.88 4.23 12.92
C ASN A 59 22.50 3.41 14.15
N GLY A 60 22.28 2.10 14.01
CA GLY A 60 22.04 1.18 15.11
C GLY A 60 20.57 0.88 15.40
N GLY A 61 19.65 1.42 14.63
CA GLY A 61 18.23 1.05 14.68
C GLY A 61 17.97 -0.39 14.26
N ASN A 62 16.85 -0.95 14.70
CA ASN A 62 16.41 -2.28 14.31
C ASN A 62 15.51 -2.25 13.06
N ALA A 63 14.97 -3.40 12.65
CA ALA A 63 14.12 -3.52 11.48
C ALA A 63 12.84 -2.67 11.57
N ILE A 64 12.28 -2.50 12.77
CA ILE A 64 11.08 -1.69 12.98
C ILE A 64 11.39 -0.19 12.85
N ASP A 65 12.46 0.28 13.46
CA ASP A 65 12.88 1.69 13.32
C ASP A 65 13.05 2.06 11.84
N ALA A 66 13.73 1.20 11.08
CA ALA A 66 13.98 1.41 9.66
C ALA A 66 12.70 1.30 8.81
N ALA A 67 11.79 0.38 9.14
CA ALA A 67 10.51 0.24 8.46
C ALA A 67 9.60 1.46 8.69
N VAL A 68 9.52 1.94 9.94
CA VAL A 68 8.71 3.12 10.31
C VAL A 68 9.27 4.37 9.65
N ALA A 69 10.60 4.58 9.66
CA ALA A 69 11.24 5.70 8.97
C ALA A 69 10.95 5.66 7.45
N SER A 70 11.11 4.50 6.83
CA SER A 70 10.80 4.31 5.42
C SER A 70 9.32 4.59 5.11
N ALA A 71 8.39 4.17 5.98
CA ALA A 71 6.96 4.39 5.82
C ALA A 71 6.57 5.87 5.91
N PHE A 72 7.15 6.62 6.85
CA PHE A 72 6.97 8.07 6.91
C PHE A 72 7.56 8.78 5.68
N VAL A 73 8.74 8.36 5.21
CA VAL A 73 9.33 8.89 3.97
C VAL A 73 8.44 8.58 2.76
N LEU A 74 7.90 7.36 2.63
CA LEU A 74 6.95 7.01 1.56
C LEU A 74 5.70 7.90 1.61
N SER A 75 5.23 8.27 2.80
CA SER A 75 4.11 9.22 2.95
C SER A 75 4.41 10.62 2.39
N VAL A 76 5.67 10.98 2.28
CA VAL A 76 6.13 12.27 1.71
C VAL A 76 6.39 12.14 0.21
N VAL A 77 7.07 11.07 -0.23
CA VAL A 77 7.61 10.96 -1.61
C VAL A 77 6.68 10.25 -2.58
N GLU A 78 5.66 9.53 -2.08
CA GLU A 78 4.65 8.82 -2.87
C GLU A 78 3.21 9.11 -2.42
N PRO A 79 2.78 10.39 -2.34
CA PRO A 79 1.44 10.75 -1.87
C PRO A 79 0.31 10.18 -2.75
N SER A 80 0.60 9.77 -3.98
CA SER A 80 -0.38 9.11 -4.84
C SER A 80 -0.73 7.69 -4.40
N MET A 81 0.15 7.05 -3.64
CA MET A 81 0.05 5.63 -3.27
C MET A 81 -0.21 5.44 -1.78
N SER A 82 0.40 6.29 -0.94
CA SER A 82 0.39 6.18 0.51
C SER A 82 0.39 7.55 1.18
N GLY A 83 0.20 7.59 2.50
CA GLY A 83 0.23 8.84 3.26
C GLY A 83 -0.27 8.65 4.67
N ILE A 84 0.03 9.62 5.55
CA ILE A 84 -0.38 9.58 6.96
C ILE A 84 -1.91 9.65 7.16
N GLY A 85 -2.66 10.13 6.15
CA GLY A 85 -4.12 10.06 6.11
C GLY A 85 -4.67 8.71 5.64
N GLY A 86 -3.81 7.70 5.49
CA GLY A 86 -4.09 6.38 4.96
C GLY A 86 -4.33 5.30 6.01
N ARG A 87 -4.16 4.06 5.55
CA ARG A 87 -4.22 2.83 6.35
C ARG A 87 -2.94 2.02 6.18
N THR A 88 -2.58 1.26 7.21
CA THR A 88 -1.41 0.37 7.17
C THR A 88 -1.67 -0.93 7.90
N GLN A 89 -0.94 -1.95 7.53
CA GLN A 89 -0.80 -3.20 8.26
C GLN A 89 0.68 -3.57 8.34
N ILE A 90 1.08 -4.17 9.44
CA ILE A 90 2.47 -4.49 9.72
C ILE A 90 2.54 -5.92 10.21
N LEU A 91 3.40 -6.73 9.59
CA LEU A 91 3.77 -8.06 10.03
C LEU A 91 5.23 -8.02 10.50
N ILE A 92 5.46 -8.49 11.71
CA ILE A 92 6.77 -8.46 12.38
C ILE A 92 7.18 -9.88 12.71
N TYR A 93 8.43 -10.21 12.45
CA TYR A 93 9.09 -11.38 13.02
C TYR A 93 10.22 -10.93 13.93
N SER A 94 10.16 -11.35 15.18
CA SER A 94 11.25 -11.21 16.13
C SER A 94 11.85 -12.60 16.43
N PRO A 95 13.16 -12.78 16.34
CA PRO A 95 13.80 -14.05 16.73
C PRO A 95 13.50 -14.46 18.16
N GLU A 96 13.22 -13.50 19.06
CA GLU A 96 12.98 -13.74 20.48
C GLU A 96 11.51 -14.07 20.78
N THR A 97 10.56 -13.38 20.12
CA THR A 97 9.13 -13.44 20.48
C THR A 97 8.24 -14.00 19.38
N GLY A 98 8.80 -14.29 18.19
CA GLY A 98 8.07 -14.84 17.04
C GLY A 98 7.33 -13.80 16.22
N TYR A 99 6.15 -14.16 15.71
CA TYR A 99 5.39 -13.33 14.78
C TYR A 99 4.37 -12.47 15.52
N HIS A 100 4.30 -11.19 15.12
CA HIS A 100 3.34 -10.20 15.60
C HIS A 100 2.70 -9.49 14.41
N GLY A 101 1.47 -9.05 14.60
CA GLY A 101 0.73 -8.30 13.57
C GLY A 101 0.13 -7.03 14.14
N ILE A 102 0.13 -5.96 13.37
CA ILE A 102 -0.58 -4.72 13.70
C ILE A 102 -1.56 -4.40 12.57
N ASP A 103 -2.82 -4.20 12.94
CA ASP A 103 -3.85 -3.68 12.07
C ASP A 103 -4.14 -2.22 12.41
N ALA A 104 -3.81 -1.34 11.49
CA ALA A 104 -4.14 0.07 11.51
C ALA A 104 -4.84 0.46 10.19
N THR A 105 -5.82 -0.34 9.79
CA THR A 105 -6.71 -0.01 8.67
C THR A 105 -7.66 1.12 9.04
N THR A 106 -8.09 1.88 8.03
CA THR A 106 -9.09 2.93 8.24
C THR A 106 -10.41 2.35 8.74
N ALA A 107 -11.12 3.11 9.55
CA ALA A 107 -12.41 2.70 10.13
C ALA A 107 -13.52 3.71 9.81
N ALA A 108 -14.76 3.24 9.83
CA ALA A 108 -15.93 4.11 9.88
C ALA A 108 -16.11 4.65 11.31
N PRO A 109 -16.60 5.88 11.51
CA PRO A 109 -17.05 6.34 12.83
C PRO A 109 -18.07 5.39 13.46
N ASN A 110 -18.13 5.32 14.79
CA ASN A 110 -19.09 4.47 15.50
C ASN A 110 -20.56 4.85 15.30
N ASP A 111 -20.82 6.06 14.85
CA ASP A 111 -22.14 6.62 14.52
C ASP A 111 -22.38 6.73 13.00
N TYR A 112 -21.56 6.08 12.17
CA TYR A 112 -21.69 6.11 10.71
C TYR A 112 -22.96 5.40 10.23
N ASP A 113 -23.85 6.15 9.59
CA ASP A 113 -25.05 5.62 8.97
C ASP A 113 -24.78 5.26 7.50
N TYR A 114 -24.43 4.01 7.26
CA TYR A 114 -24.15 3.53 5.91
C TYR A 114 -25.33 3.70 4.96
N GLU A 115 -26.57 3.47 5.42
CA GLU A 115 -27.75 3.48 4.55
C GLU A 115 -28.06 4.87 4.00
N ASN A 116 -27.93 5.90 4.86
CA ASN A 116 -28.25 7.28 4.52
C ASN A 116 -27.02 8.11 4.11
N ALA A 117 -25.80 7.59 4.32
CA ALA A 117 -24.58 8.31 3.95
C ALA A 117 -24.43 8.45 2.42
N PRO A 118 -23.87 9.58 1.94
CA PRO A 118 -23.61 9.78 0.51
C PRO A 118 -22.72 8.67 -0.08
N LYS A 119 -23.17 8.03 -1.15
CA LYS A 119 -22.42 6.97 -1.86
C LYS A 119 -21.45 7.57 -2.89
N LYS A 120 -20.50 8.39 -2.45
CA LYS A 120 -19.48 9.00 -3.29
C LYS A 120 -18.15 8.27 -3.15
N ARG A 121 -17.58 7.82 -4.27
CA ARG A 121 -16.31 7.08 -4.29
C ARG A 121 -15.08 7.95 -4.01
N TYR A 122 -15.15 9.26 -4.06
CA TYR A 122 -14.09 10.21 -3.70
C TYR A 122 -14.69 11.48 -3.10
N GLY A 123 -13.85 12.37 -2.59
CA GLY A 123 -14.27 13.56 -1.86
C GLY A 123 -14.49 13.26 -0.37
N TYR A 124 -14.93 14.25 0.36
CA TYR A 124 -15.08 14.21 1.83
C TYR A 124 -15.96 13.05 2.35
N PRO A 125 -17.09 12.67 1.70
CA PRO A 125 -17.90 11.55 2.16
C PRO A 125 -17.21 10.18 2.07
N SER A 126 -16.12 10.06 1.32
CA SER A 126 -15.37 8.81 1.20
C SER A 126 -14.29 8.62 2.27
N ILE A 127 -14.06 9.62 3.12
CA ILE A 127 -12.97 9.64 4.09
C ILE A 127 -13.40 8.87 5.34
N GLY A 128 -12.61 7.85 5.72
CA GLY A 128 -12.70 7.20 7.03
C GLY A 128 -11.61 7.68 7.98
N ILE A 129 -11.64 7.20 9.21
CA ILE A 129 -10.65 7.53 10.24
C ILE A 129 -9.28 7.01 9.79
N PRO A 130 -8.23 7.87 9.68
CA PRO A 130 -6.90 7.46 9.29
C PRO A 130 -6.22 6.54 10.32
N GLY A 131 -5.45 5.55 9.85
CA GLY A 131 -4.80 4.60 10.74
C GLY A 131 -3.26 4.65 10.75
N VAL A 132 -2.63 5.20 9.69
CA VAL A 132 -1.16 5.11 9.52
C VAL A 132 -0.39 5.64 10.72
N VAL A 133 -0.73 6.80 11.25
CA VAL A 133 0.01 7.40 12.39
C VAL A 133 -0.06 6.46 13.60
N LYS A 134 -1.25 6.00 14.01
CA LYS A 134 -1.41 5.07 15.15
C LYS A 134 -0.66 3.75 14.92
N GLY A 135 -0.70 3.20 13.70
CA GLY A 135 -0.02 1.94 13.40
C GLY A 135 1.50 2.06 13.47
N LEU A 136 2.06 3.12 12.91
CA LEU A 136 3.50 3.36 12.92
C LEU A 136 4.03 3.69 14.31
N THR A 137 3.32 4.51 15.09
CA THR A 137 3.71 4.84 16.47
C THR A 137 3.58 3.65 17.40
N LYS A 138 2.53 2.80 17.25
CA LYS A 138 2.40 1.54 17.98
C LYS A 138 3.58 0.60 17.67
N ALA A 139 3.90 0.39 16.40
CA ALA A 139 5.03 -0.45 16.01
C ALA A 139 6.36 0.05 16.62
N LEU A 140 6.60 1.36 16.52
CA LEU A 140 7.81 1.96 17.07
C LEU A 140 7.88 1.83 18.59
N SER A 141 6.79 2.08 19.31
CA SER A 141 6.77 2.04 20.77
C SER A 141 6.91 0.62 21.36
N GLU A 142 6.39 -0.39 20.65
CA GLU A 142 6.39 -1.78 21.15
C GLU A 142 7.62 -2.58 20.70
N TYR A 143 8.16 -2.28 19.51
CA TYR A 143 9.21 -3.10 18.88
C TYR A 143 10.42 -2.27 18.40
N GLY A 144 10.35 -0.95 18.40
CA GLY A 144 11.46 -0.07 18.03
C GLY A 144 12.50 0.07 19.12
N SER A 145 13.64 0.63 18.78
CA SER A 145 14.76 0.88 19.69
C SER A 145 15.21 2.35 19.71
N LEU A 146 14.85 3.12 18.70
CA LEU A 146 15.21 4.53 18.55
C LEU A 146 14.06 5.46 18.97
N SER A 147 14.41 6.72 19.19
CA SER A 147 13.41 7.74 19.49
C SER A 147 12.54 8.05 18.26
N ARG A 148 11.29 8.47 18.49
CA ARG A 148 10.40 8.93 17.44
C ARG A 148 11.02 10.05 16.60
N ALA A 149 11.74 10.97 17.24
CA ALA A 149 12.41 12.08 16.58
C ALA A 149 13.48 11.59 15.59
N ASP A 150 14.31 10.63 15.99
CA ASP A 150 15.33 10.08 15.10
C ASP A 150 14.72 9.37 13.89
N VAL A 151 13.66 8.59 14.12
CA VAL A 151 12.98 7.81 13.08
C VAL A 151 12.21 8.68 12.10
N MET A 152 11.59 9.79 12.55
CA MET A 152 10.80 10.68 11.71
C MET A 152 11.62 11.77 11.01
N SER A 153 12.83 12.08 11.50
CA SER A 153 13.70 13.14 10.94
C SER A 153 13.89 13.08 9.43
N PRO A 154 14.14 11.92 8.78
CA PRO A 154 14.32 11.87 7.32
C PRO A 154 13.06 12.29 6.54
N ALA A 155 11.87 11.97 7.05
CA ALA A 155 10.62 12.35 6.41
C ALA A 155 10.34 13.85 6.56
N ILE A 156 10.60 14.41 7.75
CA ILE A 156 10.47 15.84 8.04
C ILE A 156 11.41 16.65 7.12
N ASP A 157 12.67 16.25 7.05
CA ASP A 157 13.69 16.88 6.20
C ASP A 157 13.28 16.89 4.72
N LEU A 158 12.78 15.77 4.20
CA LEU A 158 12.34 15.67 2.80
C LEU A 158 11.08 16.47 2.51
N ALA A 159 10.17 16.59 3.47
CA ALA A 159 8.99 17.42 3.33
C ALA A 159 9.33 18.92 3.37
N GLU A 160 10.23 19.34 4.26
CA GLU A 160 10.64 20.73 4.44
C GLU A 160 11.56 21.21 3.31
N LYS A 161 12.65 20.47 3.05
CA LYS A 161 13.67 20.84 2.05
C LYS A 161 13.24 20.50 0.62
N GLY A 162 12.26 19.64 0.49
CA GLY A 162 11.76 19.13 -0.77
C GLY A 162 12.60 17.98 -1.34
N HIS A 163 12.02 17.31 -2.32
CA HIS A 163 12.66 16.24 -3.08
C HIS A 163 12.30 16.36 -4.57
N THR A 164 13.10 15.74 -5.43
CA THR A 164 12.80 15.70 -6.86
C THR A 164 11.63 14.76 -7.12
N LEU A 165 10.56 15.27 -7.72
CA LEU A 165 9.39 14.49 -8.11
C LEU A 165 9.76 13.52 -9.23
N ILE A 166 9.70 12.21 -8.97
CA ILE A 166 10.04 11.18 -9.95
C ILE A 166 8.93 11.04 -11.00
N ALA A 167 9.30 10.58 -12.21
CA ALA A 167 8.38 10.47 -13.33
C ALA A 167 7.13 9.63 -13.01
N GLY A 168 7.32 8.48 -12.34
CA GLY A 168 6.20 7.61 -11.97
C GLY A 168 5.19 8.29 -11.06
N GLU A 169 5.64 9.07 -10.08
CA GLU A 169 4.77 9.80 -9.16
C GLU A 169 4.06 10.96 -9.87
N ALA A 170 4.78 11.76 -10.66
CA ALA A 170 4.20 12.86 -11.43
C ALA A 170 3.11 12.37 -12.40
N ILE A 171 3.35 11.24 -13.09
CA ILE A 171 2.37 10.64 -14.00
C ILE A 171 1.13 10.18 -13.23
N ARG A 172 1.28 9.48 -12.08
CA ARG A 172 0.14 9.05 -11.27
C ARG A 172 -0.70 10.23 -10.81
N GLN A 173 -0.09 11.31 -10.30
CA GLN A 173 -0.81 12.52 -9.91
C GLN A 173 -1.55 13.15 -11.09
N SER A 174 -0.96 13.18 -12.28
CA SER A 174 -1.58 13.77 -13.48
C SER A 174 -2.87 13.06 -13.91
N PHE A 175 -3.02 11.75 -13.67
CA PHE A 175 -4.24 11.01 -14.00
C PHE A 175 -5.48 11.44 -13.21
N VAL A 176 -5.29 12.06 -12.05
CA VAL A 176 -6.38 12.52 -11.18
C VAL A 176 -6.41 14.05 -11.04
N ASN A 177 -5.73 14.75 -11.93
CA ASN A 177 -5.57 16.20 -11.88
C ASN A 177 -6.91 16.96 -11.80
N GLU A 178 -7.90 16.53 -12.59
CA GLU A 178 -9.22 17.17 -12.58
C GLU A 178 -9.89 17.04 -11.21
N GLN A 179 -9.83 15.84 -10.59
CA GLN A 179 -10.40 15.64 -9.27
C GLN A 179 -9.63 16.41 -8.17
N LEU A 180 -8.30 16.54 -8.30
CA LEU A 180 -7.51 17.34 -7.34
C LEU A 180 -7.87 18.83 -7.40
N ARG A 181 -8.27 19.32 -8.57
CA ARG A 181 -8.73 20.71 -8.75
C ARG A 181 -10.02 21.03 -8.02
N GLU A 182 -10.87 20.04 -7.76
CA GLU A 182 -12.14 20.22 -7.08
C GLU A 182 -11.97 20.67 -5.62
N PHE A 183 -10.84 20.28 -4.98
CA PHE A 183 -10.60 20.50 -3.54
C PHE A 183 -9.48 21.53 -3.33
N GLU A 184 -9.75 22.55 -2.52
CA GLU A 184 -8.83 23.66 -2.29
C GLU A 184 -7.46 23.21 -1.78
N GLY A 185 -7.44 22.39 -0.72
CA GLY A 185 -6.20 21.88 -0.14
C GLY A 185 -5.40 21.04 -1.14
N SER A 186 -6.06 20.16 -1.90
CA SER A 186 -5.38 19.32 -2.88
C SER A 186 -4.80 20.15 -4.03
N ARG A 187 -5.53 21.14 -4.50
CA ARG A 187 -5.07 22.09 -5.50
C ARG A 187 -3.83 22.85 -5.02
N LYS A 188 -3.85 23.31 -3.77
CA LYS A 188 -2.73 24.04 -3.15
C LYS A 188 -1.49 23.17 -2.99
N HIS A 189 -1.64 21.91 -2.58
CA HIS A 189 -0.52 21.05 -2.20
C HIS A 189 0.06 20.22 -3.36
N PHE A 190 -0.74 19.84 -4.35
CA PHE A 190 -0.34 18.84 -5.35
C PHE A 190 -0.35 19.36 -6.79
N LEU A 191 -0.76 20.59 -7.03
CA LEU A 191 -0.77 21.21 -8.36
C LEU A 191 0.14 22.45 -8.42
N ASN A 192 0.45 22.86 -9.64
CA ASN A 192 1.04 24.18 -9.88
C ASN A 192 0.02 25.30 -9.58
N ALA A 193 0.49 26.53 -9.43
CA ALA A 193 -0.38 27.69 -9.13
C ALA A 193 -1.48 27.92 -10.18
N ASP A 194 -1.23 27.52 -11.44
CA ASP A 194 -2.20 27.56 -12.54
C ASP A 194 -3.16 26.35 -12.58
N GLY A 195 -3.03 25.44 -11.61
CA GLY A 195 -3.80 24.21 -11.52
C GLY A 195 -3.33 23.09 -12.47
N SER A 196 -2.21 23.25 -13.16
CA SER A 196 -1.61 22.18 -13.96
C SER A 196 -0.90 21.13 -13.10
N PRO A 197 -0.73 19.88 -13.59
CA PRO A 197 0.04 18.85 -12.90
C PRO A 197 1.50 19.28 -12.74
N MET A 198 2.12 18.87 -11.63
CA MET A 198 3.56 19.07 -11.45
C MET A 198 4.36 18.16 -12.40
N PRO A 199 5.33 18.70 -13.16
CA PRO A 199 6.12 17.88 -14.07
C PRO A 199 7.15 17.03 -13.32
N PRO A 200 7.59 15.91 -13.94
CA PRO A 200 8.76 15.18 -13.46
C PRO A 200 9.99 16.07 -13.32
N GLY A 201 10.80 15.81 -12.31
CA GLY A 201 12.03 16.58 -12.04
C GLY A 201 11.80 17.89 -11.26
N LYS A 202 10.55 18.29 -11.02
CA LYS A 202 10.26 19.45 -10.18
C LYS A 202 10.67 19.18 -8.73
N LEU A 203 11.23 20.19 -8.06
CA LEU A 203 11.40 20.17 -6.61
C LEU A 203 10.02 20.26 -5.94
N PHE A 204 9.66 19.22 -5.21
CA PHE A 204 8.38 19.12 -4.50
C PHE A 204 8.60 19.39 -3.01
N VAL A 205 8.19 20.55 -2.54
CA VAL A 205 8.30 21.01 -1.13
C VAL A 205 6.91 20.94 -0.50
N GLN A 206 6.83 20.39 0.72
CA GLN A 206 5.56 20.11 1.41
C GLN A 206 5.58 20.71 2.83
N ASN A 207 5.73 22.04 2.93
CA ASN A 207 5.90 22.73 4.21
C ASN A 207 4.78 22.46 5.23
N ASP A 208 3.51 22.34 4.77
CA ASP A 208 2.40 22.06 5.67
C ASP A 208 2.47 20.63 6.21
N LEU A 209 2.87 19.66 5.36
CA LEU A 209 3.13 18.28 5.80
C LEU A 209 4.34 18.20 6.74
N ALA A 210 5.41 18.97 6.49
CA ALA A 210 6.57 19.02 7.38
C ALA A 210 6.17 19.46 8.80
N LYS A 211 5.32 20.50 8.94
CA LYS A 211 4.79 20.95 10.23
C LYS A 211 3.95 19.88 10.94
N VAL A 212 3.12 19.16 10.19
CA VAL A 212 2.32 18.04 10.73
C VAL A 212 3.23 16.93 11.23
N LEU A 213 4.22 16.52 10.43
CA LEU A 213 5.18 15.48 10.82
C LEU A 213 6.03 15.91 12.01
N GLN A 214 6.46 17.18 12.07
CA GLN A 214 7.19 17.73 13.21
C GLN A 214 6.35 17.68 14.48
N ALA A 215 5.07 18.10 14.41
CA ALA A 215 4.18 18.04 15.57
C ALA A 215 3.97 16.59 16.06
N ILE A 216 3.80 15.63 15.15
CA ILE A 216 3.73 14.21 15.53
C ILE A 216 5.05 13.74 16.15
N SER A 217 6.19 14.16 15.62
CA SER A 217 7.51 13.86 16.17
C SER A 217 7.68 14.38 17.60
N ASP A 218 7.26 15.59 17.87
CA ASP A 218 7.47 16.26 19.16
C ASP A 218 6.43 15.82 20.21
N GLU A 219 5.15 15.79 19.83
CA GLU A 219 4.02 15.63 20.74
C GLU A 219 3.40 14.22 20.73
N GLY A 220 3.73 13.39 19.74
CA GLY A 220 3.16 12.03 19.59
C GLY A 220 1.91 11.99 18.73
N GLU A 221 1.34 10.80 18.61
CA GLU A 221 0.12 10.60 17.82
C GLU A 221 -1.10 11.34 18.36
N GLU A 222 -1.10 11.71 19.63
CA GLU A 222 -2.22 12.41 20.24
C GLU A 222 -2.52 13.75 19.57
N VAL A 223 -1.48 14.48 19.07
CA VAL A 223 -1.70 15.73 18.33
C VAL A 223 -2.47 15.51 17.04
N PHE A 224 -2.33 14.31 16.42
CA PHE A 224 -3.04 13.93 15.19
C PHE A 224 -4.50 13.52 15.45
N TYR A 225 -4.78 12.84 16.57
CA TYR A 225 -6.11 12.29 16.86
C TYR A 225 -6.95 13.12 17.85
N LYS A 226 -6.32 13.98 18.67
CA LYS A 226 -6.99 14.76 19.72
C LYS A 226 -6.61 16.24 19.72
N GLY A 227 -5.46 16.62 19.11
CA GLY A 227 -4.95 17.97 19.08
C GLY A 227 -5.40 18.78 17.86
N TRP A 228 -4.67 19.86 17.58
CA TRP A 228 -4.97 20.83 16.53
C TRP A 228 -5.07 20.21 15.11
N ILE A 229 -4.36 19.09 14.86
CA ILE A 229 -4.46 18.39 13.57
C ILE A 229 -5.85 17.77 13.44
N ALA A 230 -6.34 17.09 14.50
CA ALA A 230 -7.69 16.53 14.53
C ALA A 230 -8.77 17.61 14.35
N GLU A 231 -8.60 18.75 15.03
CA GLU A 231 -9.52 19.90 14.91
C GLU A 231 -9.64 20.36 13.46
N LYS A 232 -8.51 20.57 12.78
CA LYS A 232 -8.50 20.96 11.35
C LYS A 232 -9.10 19.89 10.43
N ILE A 233 -8.80 18.61 10.68
CA ILE A 233 -9.39 17.50 9.93
C ILE A 233 -10.91 17.53 10.04
N VAL A 234 -11.44 17.63 11.25
CA VAL A 234 -12.88 17.59 11.53
C VAL A 234 -13.59 18.82 10.99
N GLU A 235 -13.03 20.01 11.23
CA GLU A 235 -13.61 21.27 10.74
C GLU A 235 -13.79 21.24 9.21
N ASP A 236 -12.72 20.93 8.47
CA ASP A 236 -12.75 20.86 7.00
C ASP A 236 -13.65 19.73 6.49
N ASN A 237 -13.58 18.56 7.13
CA ASN A 237 -14.37 17.39 6.74
C ASN A 237 -15.88 17.64 6.88
N GLN A 238 -16.30 18.19 8.04
CA GLN A 238 -17.72 18.46 8.30
C GLN A 238 -18.26 19.62 7.47
N ALA A 239 -17.47 20.68 7.29
CA ALA A 239 -17.86 21.81 6.45
C ALA A 239 -18.15 21.40 4.99
N ASN A 240 -17.58 20.28 4.54
CA ASN A 240 -17.70 19.78 3.17
C ASN A 240 -18.51 18.47 3.06
N GLY A 241 -19.30 18.14 4.09
CA GLY A 241 -20.24 17.02 4.07
C GLY A 241 -19.62 15.64 4.33
N GLY A 242 -18.47 15.60 5.00
CA GLY A 242 -17.89 14.36 5.53
C GLY A 242 -18.46 14.02 6.91
N VAL A 243 -18.02 12.89 7.47
CA VAL A 243 -18.63 12.27 8.65
C VAL A 243 -17.67 12.16 9.85
N LEU A 244 -16.46 12.68 9.73
CA LEU A 244 -15.48 12.58 10.83
C LEU A 244 -15.85 13.51 11.97
N THR A 245 -15.67 13.05 13.20
CA THR A 245 -15.86 13.82 14.42
C THR A 245 -14.62 13.74 15.30
N MET A 246 -14.43 14.72 16.21
CA MET A 246 -13.35 14.67 17.20
C MET A 246 -13.40 13.39 18.03
N LYS A 247 -14.61 12.96 18.41
CA LYS A 247 -14.81 11.73 19.15
C LYS A 247 -14.34 10.52 18.34
N ALA A 248 -14.71 10.43 17.07
CA ALA A 248 -14.34 9.31 16.20
C ALA A 248 -12.82 9.21 16.01
N LEU A 249 -12.13 10.34 15.84
CA LEU A 249 -10.66 10.36 15.78
C LEU A 249 -10.04 9.94 17.12
N ALA A 250 -10.51 10.50 18.24
CA ALA A 250 -9.96 10.24 19.57
C ALA A 250 -10.14 8.78 20.05
N GLU A 251 -11.19 8.09 19.58
CA GLU A 251 -11.48 6.69 19.91
C GLU A 251 -10.76 5.68 19.01
N TYR A 252 -10.07 6.14 17.95
CA TYR A 252 -9.38 5.23 17.04
C TYR A 252 -8.11 4.65 17.68
N GLU A 253 -7.98 3.31 17.59
CA GLU A 253 -6.79 2.58 18.06
C GLU A 253 -6.23 1.66 16.97
N ALA A 254 -4.92 1.49 16.91
CA ALA A 254 -4.30 0.41 16.18
C ALA A 254 -4.41 -0.87 17.00
N MET A 255 -4.78 -1.99 16.36
CA MET A 255 -5.05 -3.26 17.04
C MET A 255 -3.97 -4.30 16.72
N ASP A 256 -3.82 -5.28 17.60
CA ASP A 256 -3.08 -6.47 17.26
C ASP A 256 -3.86 -7.28 16.21
N ALA A 257 -3.16 -7.72 15.17
CA ALA A 257 -3.73 -8.55 14.12
C ALA A 257 -3.42 -10.01 14.35
N LYS A 258 -4.42 -10.89 14.17
CA LYS A 258 -4.19 -12.34 14.24
C LYS A 258 -3.27 -12.78 13.11
N ILE A 259 -2.22 -13.54 13.46
CA ILE A 259 -1.35 -14.24 12.52
C ILE A 259 -2.08 -15.46 11.97
N VAL A 260 -2.01 -15.65 10.65
CA VAL A 260 -2.43 -16.87 9.97
C VAL A 260 -1.24 -17.55 9.32
N LYS A 261 -1.27 -18.87 9.31
CA LYS A 261 -0.16 -19.70 8.82
C LYS A 261 -0.64 -20.71 7.79
N GLY A 262 0.24 -21.08 6.89
CA GLY A 262 0.05 -22.14 5.92
C GLY A 262 1.37 -22.60 5.36
N SER A 263 1.35 -23.33 4.25
CA SER A 263 2.59 -23.74 3.57
C SER A 263 2.37 -23.87 2.07
N TYR A 264 3.42 -23.63 1.29
CA TYR A 264 3.44 -23.81 -0.15
C TYR A 264 4.79 -24.32 -0.61
N ARG A 265 4.82 -25.47 -1.28
CA ARG A 265 6.05 -26.10 -1.80
C ARG A 265 7.18 -26.19 -0.77
N GLY A 266 6.84 -26.59 0.46
CA GLY A 266 7.81 -26.75 1.54
C GLY A 266 8.19 -25.47 2.31
N ASN A 267 7.73 -24.30 1.85
CA ASN A 267 7.95 -23.05 2.57
C ASN A 267 6.78 -22.76 3.51
N GLU A 268 7.07 -22.27 4.69
CA GLU A 268 6.06 -21.74 5.61
C GLU A 268 5.57 -20.39 5.08
N LEU A 269 4.26 -20.18 5.12
CA LEU A 269 3.60 -18.93 4.76
C LEU A 269 3.00 -18.30 6.00
N ILE A 270 3.33 -17.05 6.25
CA ILE A 270 2.83 -16.27 7.38
C ILE A 270 2.10 -15.04 6.84
N GLY A 271 0.88 -14.82 7.29
CA GLY A 271 0.09 -13.66 6.90
C GLY A 271 -0.74 -13.11 8.06
N LEU A 272 -1.50 -12.07 7.78
CA LEU A 272 -2.45 -11.49 8.72
C LEU A 272 -3.88 -11.89 8.35
N TRP A 273 -4.70 -12.14 9.39
CA TRP A 273 -6.14 -12.33 9.27
C TRP A 273 -6.85 -11.02 8.89
N MET A 274 -8.17 -11.07 8.79
CA MET A 274 -8.97 -9.89 8.48
C MET A 274 -8.61 -8.66 9.35
N PRO A 275 -8.66 -7.46 8.75
CA PRO A 275 -9.15 -7.11 7.42
C PRO A 275 -8.13 -7.29 6.29
N SER A 276 -7.00 -7.98 6.54
CA SER A 276 -5.98 -8.35 5.55
C SER A 276 -6.44 -9.48 4.61
N TYR A 277 -5.71 -9.66 3.52
CA TYR A 277 -5.89 -10.76 2.56
C TYR A 277 -4.89 -11.92 2.78
N GLY A 278 -4.19 -11.97 3.91
CA GLY A 278 -3.18 -13.00 4.18
C GLY A 278 -3.75 -14.41 4.10
N ALA A 279 -4.90 -14.67 4.71
CA ALA A 279 -5.56 -15.98 4.65
C ALA A 279 -5.97 -16.36 3.22
N ILE A 280 -6.54 -15.44 2.45
CA ILE A 280 -6.93 -15.65 1.06
C ILE A 280 -5.72 -16.02 0.19
N THR A 281 -4.60 -15.34 0.39
CA THR A 281 -3.38 -15.62 -0.38
C THR A 281 -2.80 -16.99 -0.02
N ILE A 282 -2.78 -17.35 1.27
CA ILE A 282 -2.35 -18.67 1.72
C ILE A 282 -3.26 -19.75 1.13
N GLU A 283 -4.57 -19.56 1.22
CA GLU A 283 -5.57 -20.46 0.65
C GLU A 283 -5.37 -20.66 -0.86
N ALA A 284 -5.27 -19.57 -1.63
CA ALA A 284 -5.05 -19.65 -3.08
C ALA A 284 -3.78 -20.41 -3.44
N LEU A 285 -2.67 -20.18 -2.74
CA LEU A 285 -1.41 -20.88 -2.97
C LEU A 285 -1.53 -22.39 -2.63
N GLN A 286 -2.24 -22.73 -1.55
CA GLN A 286 -2.45 -24.13 -1.16
C GLN A 286 -3.43 -24.86 -2.10
N ILE A 287 -4.45 -24.18 -2.63
CA ILE A 287 -5.32 -24.71 -3.69
C ILE A 287 -4.47 -24.99 -4.94
N LEU A 288 -3.64 -24.03 -5.37
CA LEU A 288 -2.75 -24.18 -6.51
C LEU A 288 -1.77 -25.35 -6.33
N GLU A 289 -1.24 -25.55 -5.14
CA GLU A 289 -0.36 -26.68 -4.83
C GLU A 289 -1.10 -28.04 -4.90
N SER A 290 -2.41 -28.03 -4.65
CA SER A 290 -3.25 -29.24 -4.65
C SER A 290 -3.68 -29.67 -6.06
N TYR A 291 -3.39 -28.87 -7.09
CA TYR A 291 -3.57 -29.31 -8.47
C TYR A 291 -2.60 -30.45 -8.80
N SER A 292 -3.16 -31.58 -9.19
CA SER A 292 -2.39 -32.80 -9.48
C SER A 292 -1.80 -32.83 -10.87
N ASP A 293 -2.23 -31.93 -11.77
CA ASP A 293 -1.92 -31.99 -13.18
C ASP A 293 -0.55 -31.40 -13.50
N ASN A 294 0.04 -31.90 -14.60
CA ASN A 294 1.30 -31.38 -15.13
C ASN A 294 1.08 -29.92 -15.62
N LEU A 295 1.40 -28.96 -14.77
CA LEU A 295 1.31 -27.50 -15.04
C LEU A 295 2.47 -27.01 -15.95
N SER A 296 3.04 -27.89 -16.79
CA SER A 296 4.08 -27.54 -17.75
C SER A 296 3.58 -26.69 -18.93
N ASP A 297 2.27 -26.73 -19.18
CA ASP A 297 1.58 -25.89 -20.15
C ASP A 297 1.22 -24.54 -19.49
N ASN A 298 1.68 -23.44 -20.09
CA ASN A 298 1.45 -22.09 -19.58
C ASN A 298 -0.05 -21.73 -19.48
N GLN A 299 -0.88 -22.25 -20.40
CA GLN A 299 -2.32 -22.02 -20.38
C GLN A 299 -2.93 -22.71 -19.16
N LYS A 300 -2.68 -24.01 -18.99
CA LYS A 300 -3.18 -24.78 -17.84
C LYS A 300 -2.69 -24.21 -16.51
N TRP A 301 -1.44 -23.74 -16.47
CA TRP A 301 -0.93 -23.06 -15.29
C TRP A 301 -1.68 -21.76 -15.02
N GLY A 302 -1.93 -20.95 -16.06
CA GLY A 302 -2.73 -19.72 -15.94
C GLY A 302 -4.15 -19.97 -15.43
N GLU A 303 -4.82 -20.99 -15.95
CA GLU A 303 -6.15 -21.44 -15.52
C GLU A 303 -6.14 -21.88 -14.05
N ALA A 304 -5.17 -22.70 -13.66
CA ALA A 304 -5.02 -23.16 -12.27
C ALA A 304 -4.81 -21.99 -11.31
N VAL A 305 -3.98 -21.00 -11.67
CA VAL A 305 -3.78 -19.78 -10.87
C VAL A 305 -5.07 -18.97 -10.76
N TYR A 306 -5.75 -18.75 -11.88
CA TYR A 306 -7.02 -18.00 -11.90
C TYR A 306 -8.06 -18.63 -10.98
N HIS A 307 -8.35 -19.91 -11.15
CA HIS A 307 -9.35 -20.62 -10.36
C HIS A 307 -8.97 -20.71 -8.87
N SER A 308 -7.68 -20.88 -8.58
CA SER A 308 -7.21 -20.86 -7.18
C SER A 308 -7.46 -19.52 -6.50
N ILE A 309 -7.18 -18.41 -7.20
CA ILE A 309 -7.44 -17.06 -6.70
C ILE A 309 -8.94 -16.81 -6.59
N GLU A 310 -9.72 -17.12 -7.62
CA GLU A 310 -11.17 -16.94 -7.65
C GLU A 310 -11.85 -17.68 -6.50
N SER A 311 -11.48 -18.96 -6.29
CA SER A 311 -12.01 -19.79 -5.21
C SER A 311 -11.74 -19.21 -3.84
N ALA A 312 -10.49 -18.82 -3.57
CA ALA A 312 -10.12 -18.19 -2.30
C ALA A 312 -10.84 -16.83 -2.09
N TYR A 313 -11.06 -16.07 -3.17
CA TYR A 313 -11.83 -14.83 -3.11
C TYR A 313 -13.31 -15.07 -2.79
N LEU A 314 -13.92 -16.11 -3.34
CA LEU A 314 -15.30 -16.50 -3.03
C LEU A 314 -15.43 -16.91 -1.57
N ASP A 315 -14.40 -17.55 -1.01
CA ASP A 315 -14.38 -18.01 0.38
C ASP A 315 -14.16 -16.89 1.40
N ARG A 316 -13.83 -15.68 0.93
CA ARG A 316 -13.77 -14.50 1.81
C ARG A 316 -15.06 -14.27 2.60
N LYS A 317 -16.22 -14.55 2.03
CA LYS A 317 -17.52 -14.47 2.72
C LYS A 317 -17.65 -15.42 3.91
N GLU A 318 -16.83 -16.48 3.94
CA GLU A 318 -16.76 -17.46 5.01
C GLU A 318 -15.84 -17.03 6.16
N GLN A 319 -15.12 -15.92 6.01
CA GLN A 319 -14.24 -15.37 7.03
C GLN A 319 -15.06 -14.57 8.07
N LYS A 320 -15.67 -15.25 9.03
CA LYS A 320 -16.57 -14.65 10.04
C LYS A 320 -15.98 -14.67 11.44
N SER A 321 -15.19 -15.68 11.77
CA SER A 321 -14.62 -15.89 13.10
C SER A 321 -13.14 -16.22 13.03
N LEU A 322 -12.48 -16.23 14.19
CA LEU A 322 -11.07 -16.64 14.27
C LEU A 322 -10.86 -18.14 13.99
N GLU A 323 -11.88 -18.96 14.21
CA GLU A 323 -11.86 -20.40 13.90
C GLU A 323 -11.85 -20.64 12.37
N ASP A 324 -12.50 -19.77 11.61
CA ASP A 324 -12.46 -19.85 10.15
C ASP A 324 -11.05 -19.64 9.58
N ALA A 325 -10.20 -18.90 10.29
CA ALA A 325 -8.82 -18.66 9.87
C ALA A 325 -8.06 -19.98 9.70
N ASP A 326 -8.09 -20.84 10.72
CA ASP A 326 -7.36 -22.11 10.73
C ASP A 326 -7.96 -23.10 9.73
N ARG A 327 -9.29 -23.08 9.55
CA ARG A 327 -9.99 -23.90 8.54
C ARG A 327 -9.61 -23.52 7.13
N LEU A 328 -9.73 -22.22 6.76
CA LEU A 328 -9.50 -21.72 5.41
C LEU A 328 -8.01 -21.77 4.99
N THR A 329 -7.09 -21.73 5.95
CA THR A 329 -5.66 -21.87 5.67
C THR A 329 -5.16 -23.32 5.82
N SER A 330 -6.06 -24.30 5.96
CA SER A 330 -5.68 -25.71 6.07
C SER A 330 -5.48 -26.37 4.70
N LYS A 331 -4.58 -27.36 4.64
CA LYS A 331 -4.36 -28.19 3.44
C LYS A 331 -5.60 -29.01 3.05
N ASP A 332 -6.41 -29.42 4.02
CA ASP A 332 -7.60 -30.23 3.75
C ASP A 332 -8.69 -29.38 3.10
N TRP A 333 -8.86 -28.12 3.52
CA TRP A 333 -9.72 -27.17 2.83
C TRP A 333 -9.26 -26.93 1.40
N ALA A 334 -7.98 -26.68 1.21
CA ALA A 334 -7.40 -26.45 -0.11
C ALA A 334 -7.60 -27.62 -1.07
N LYS A 335 -7.41 -28.87 -0.61
CA LYS A 335 -7.69 -30.09 -1.39
C LYS A 335 -9.16 -30.19 -1.77
N LYS A 336 -10.07 -29.90 -0.84
CA LYS A 336 -11.50 -29.88 -1.10
C LYS A 336 -11.82 -28.88 -2.21
N ARG A 337 -11.34 -27.64 -2.10
CA ARG A 337 -11.58 -26.59 -3.11
C ARG A 337 -10.98 -26.95 -4.47
N ALA A 338 -9.77 -27.48 -4.52
CA ALA A 338 -9.16 -27.96 -5.76
C ALA A 338 -9.99 -29.05 -6.44
N SER A 339 -10.57 -29.99 -5.69
CA SER A 339 -11.46 -31.03 -6.24
C SER A 339 -12.77 -30.48 -6.80
N GLU A 340 -13.32 -29.44 -6.18
CA GLU A 340 -14.51 -28.75 -6.68
C GLU A 340 -14.25 -28.04 -8.01
N ILE A 341 -13.09 -27.39 -8.16
CA ILE A 341 -12.67 -26.71 -9.38
C ILE A 341 -12.48 -27.72 -10.54
N HIS A 342 -11.88 -28.88 -10.29
CA HIS A 342 -11.72 -29.92 -11.31
C HIS A 342 -13.04 -30.46 -11.88
N ASN A 343 -14.12 -30.38 -11.10
CA ASN A 343 -15.44 -30.81 -11.53
C ASN A 343 -16.19 -29.74 -12.35
N ASP A 344 -15.77 -28.47 -12.24
CA ASP A 344 -16.35 -27.32 -12.96
C ASP A 344 -15.40 -26.84 -14.07
N GLN A 345 -15.27 -27.65 -15.15
CA GLN A 345 -14.39 -27.38 -16.29
C GLN A 345 -14.95 -26.30 -17.23
N SER A 346 -15.36 -25.16 -16.73
CA SER A 346 -15.62 -24.00 -17.57
C SER A 346 -14.29 -23.45 -18.08
N SER A 347 -14.03 -23.55 -19.38
CA SER A 347 -12.86 -22.93 -20.00
C SER A 347 -12.93 -21.40 -19.85
N ILE A 348 -11.84 -20.81 -19.38
CA ILE A 348 -11.73 -19.34 -19.29
C ILE A 348 -11.65 -18.79 -20.71
N ASP A 349 -12.59 -17.96 -21.09
CA ASP A 349 -12.44 -17.14 -22.29
C ASP A 349 -11.56 -15.91 -21.99
N TRP A 350 -10.27 -16.04 -22.25
CA TRP A 350 -9.28 -14.99 -22.06
C TRP A 350 -9.56 -13.70 -22.85
N ASN A 351 -10.45 -13.75 -23.86
CA ASN A 351 -10.85 -12.59 -24.66
C ASN A 351 -11.94 -11.76 -23.98
N THR A 352 -12.69 -12.37 -23.07
CA THR A 352 -13.80 -11.72 -22.34
C THR A 352 -13.45 -11.35 -20.90
N LEU A 353 -12.16 -11.38 -20.53
CA LEU A 353 -11.73 -10.97 -19.20
C LEU A 353 -12.32 -9.59 -18.85
N PRO A 354 -12.91 -9.43 -17.65
CA PRO A 354 -13.46 -8.16 -17.21
C PRO A 354 -12.45 -7.03 -17.35
N GLU A 355 -12.94 -5.84 -17.65
CA GLU A 355 -12.09 -4.65 -17.79
C GLU A 355 -11.26 -4.35 -16.52
N SER A 356 -11.69 -4.89 -15.37
CA SER A 356 -10.93 -4.88 -14.11
C SER A 356 -9.59 -5.61 -14.16
N PHE A 357 -9.38 -6.52 -15.12
CA PHE A 357 -8.08 -7.15 -15.40
C PHE A 357 -7.21 -6.35 -16.35
N LYS A 358 -7.76 -5.33 -17.02
CA LYS A 358 -6.97 -4.40 -17.83
C LYS A 358 -6.17 -3.51 -16.89
N VAL A 359 -4.86 -3.55 -17.02
CA VAL A 359 -3.82 -2.83 -16.28
C VAL A 359 -4.35 -1.82 -15.27
N VAL A 360 -4.65 -2.28 -14.07
CA VAL A 360 -4.86 -1.39 -12.93
C VAL A 360 -3.48 -0.96 -12.47
N MET A 361 -3.17 0.33 -12.59
CA MET A 361 -1.95 0.86 -11.97
C MET A 361 -2.06 0.65 -10.46
N GLY A 362 -1.04 0.02 -9.86
CA GLY A 362 -0.99 -0.23 -8.42
C GLY A 362 -1.21 1.06 -7.62
N HIS A 363 -1.96 0.95 -6.54
CA HIS A 363 -2.39 2.08 -5.70
C HIS A 363 -1.96 1.91 -4.25
N THR A 364 -0.86 1.20 -4.00
CA THR A 364 -0.42 0.78 -2.66
C THR A 364 1.09 0.73 -2.65
N THR A 365 1.71 1.07 -1.54
CA THR A 365 3.15 0.89 -1.34
C THR A 365 3.42 -0.22 -0.35
N HIS A 366 4.52 -0.92 -0.58
CA HIS A 366 4.97 -2.04 0.24
C HIS A 366 6.45 -1.89 0.55
N LEU A 367 6.85 -2.31 1.74
CA LEU A 367 8.25 -2.35 2.14
C LEU A 367 8.56 -3.60 2.98
N THR A 368 9.81 -4.02 2.91
CA THR A 368 10.35 -5.09 3.75
C THR A 368 11.72 -4.67 4.27
N VAL A 369 11.93 -4.89 5.55
CA VAL A 369 13.21 -4.64 6.21
C VAL A 369 13.63 -5.90 6.97
N VAL A 370 14.91 -6.23 6.87
CA VAL A 370 15.55 -7.26 7.69
C VAL A 370 16.78 -6.62 8.33
N ASP A 371 16.94 -6.74 9.63
CA ASP A 371 18.14 -6.27 10.32
C ASP A 371 19.21 -7.37 10.51
N LYS A 372 20.36 -6.98 11.01
CA LYS A 372 21.50 -7.89 11.26
C LYS A 372 21.21 -8.97 12.30
N ASN A 373 20.21 -8.78 13.16
CA ASN A 373 19.84 -9.71 14.22
C ASN A 373 18.75 -10.69 13.77
N GLY A 374 18.26 -10.54 12.51
CA GLY A 374 17.22 -11.39 11.95
C GLY A 374 15.79 -10.95 12.27
N MET A 375 15.59 -9.78 12.88
CA MET A 375 14.25 -9.20 12.97
C MET A 375 13.79 -8.77 11.57
N ILE A 376 12.51 -8.99 11.30
CA ILE A 376 11.91 -8.69 9.99
C ILE A 376 10.66 -7.83 10.20
N ALA A 377 10.55 -6.77 9.41
CA ALA A 377 9.35 -5.95 9.32
C ALA A 377 8.83 -5.96 7.88
N VAL A 378 7.57 -6.35 7.70
CA VAL A 378 6.85 -6.28 6.44
C VAL A 378 5.67 -5.33 6.61
N LEU A 379 5.60 -4.29 5.81
CA LEU A 379 4.61 -3.23 5.95
C LEU A 379 3.98 -2.91 4.60
N THR A 380 2.67 -2.78 4.60
CA THR A 380 1.92 -2.27 3.46
C THR A 380 1.06 -1.10 3.91
N GLN A 381 1.18 0.04 3.22
CA GLN A 381 0.32 1.18 3.47
C GLN A 381 -0.29 1.73 2.18
N THR A 382 -1.48 2.31 2.29
CA THR A 382 -2.24 2.78 1.12
C THR A 382 -3.23 3.88 1.48
N VAL A 383 -3.52 4.71 0.49
CA VAL A 383 -4.66 5.64 0.52
C VAL A 383 -5.85 5.13 -0.31
N GLY A 384 -5.77 3.92 -0.88
CA GLY A 384 -6.78 3.35 -1.77
C GLY A 384 -6.45 3.57 -3.24
N THR A 385 -7.32 4.22 -4.02
CA THR A 385 -7.00 4.60 -5.40
C THR A 385 -5.94 5.71 -5.44
N THR A 386 -5.40 6.02 -6.61
CA THR A 386 -4.43 7.12 -6.80
C THR A 386 -4.90 8.39 -6.11
N MET A 387 -4.08 8.96 -5.21
CA MET A 387 -4.43 10.12 -4.37
C MET A 387 -5.67 9.91 -3.47
N GLY A 388 -6.00 8.68 -3.12
CA GLY A 388 -7.07 8.33 -2.17
C GLY A 388 -8.41 8.99 -2.45
N SER A 389 -8.96 9.68 -1.46
CA SER A 389 -10.19 10.49 -1.56
C SER A 389 -10.07 11.71 -2.46
N LYS A 390 -8.88 12.03 -2.94
CA LYS A 390 -8.51 13.27 -3.66
C LYS A 390 -8.57 14.53 -2.78
N VAL A 391 -8.86 14.39 -1.50
CA VAL A 391 -8.97 15.51 -0.54
C VAL A 391 -7.70 15.61 0.28
N ALA A 392 -7.18 16.82 0.39
CA ALA A 392 -6.23 17.24 1.41
C ALA A 392 -6.81 18.47 2.13
N THR A 393 -6.76 18.47 3.45
CA THR A 393 -7.19 19.63 4.24
C THR A 393 -6.19 20.79 4.07
N PRO A 394 -6.66 22.02 3.83
CA PRO A 394 -5.78 23.19 3.76
C PRO A 394 -4.91 23.32 5.02
N GLY A 395 -3.59 23.45 4.84
CA GLY A 395 -2.63 23.58 5.92
C GLY A 395 -2.19 22.27 6.59
N LEU A 396 -2.61 21.09 6.11
CA LEU A 396 -2.13 19.78 6.58
C LEU A 396 -1.22 19.06 5.58
N GLY A 397 -1.49 19.19 4.27
CA GLY A 397 -0.56 18.76 3.22
C GLY A 397 -0.53 17.26 2.91
N PHE A 398 -1.48 16.45 3.39
CA PHE A 398 -1.61 15.04 3.08
C PHE A 398 -3.02 14.69 2.58
N VAL A 399 -3.12 13.62 1.79
CA VAL A 399 -4.40 13.09 1.32
C VAL A 399 -4.94 12.02 2.25
N TYR A 400 -6.27 11.89 2.28
CA TYR A 400 -6.96 10.85 3.05
C TYR A 400 -7.22 9.62 2.21
N ALA A 401 -7.25 8.46 2.86
CA ALA A 401 -7.66 7.24 2.21
C ALA A 401 -9.13 7.28 1.80
N GLN A 402 -9.39 6.75 0.63
CA GLN A 402 -10.73 6.38 0.20
C GLN A 402 -11.16 5.13 0.96
N THR A 403 -12.21 5.26 1.77
CA THR A 403 -12.66 4.23 2.72
C THR A 403 -14.15 3.97 2.63
N LEU A 404 -14.94 5.04 2.75
CA LEU A 404 -16.39 5.02 2.79
C LEU A 404 -16.99 5.23 1.38
N GLY A 405 -18.29 5.48 1.30
CA GLY A 405 -18.96 5.82 0.04
C GLY A 405 -19.07 4.65 -0.96
N GLY A 406 -18.93 3.40 -0.49
CA GLY A 406 -19.10 2.20 -1.31
C GLY A 406 -17.85 1.78 -2.11
N TYR A 407 -16.69 2.40 -1.90
CA TYR A 407 -15.44 1.99 -2.55
C TYR A 407 -14.98 0.59 -2.11
N LEU A 408 -15.01 0.33 -0.81
CA LEU A 408 -14.65 -0.96 -0.22
C LEU A 408 -15.88 -1.85 0.08
N GLY A 409 -17.00 -1.56 -0.57
CA GLY A 409 -18.27 -2.20 -0.29
C GLY A 409 -18.99 -1.56 0.90
N GLU A 410 -19.85 -2.31 1.56
CA GLU A 410 -20.54 -1.90 2.78
C GLU A 410 -19.54 -1.87 3.94
N VAL A 411 -19.46 -0.74 4.62
CA VAL A 411 -18.69 -0.56 5.86
C VAL A 411 -19.67 -0.08 6.93
N LYS A 412 -19.88 -0.87 7.97
CA LYS A 412 -20.81 -0.56 9.06
C LYS A 412 -20.18 0.40 10.07
N ALA A 413 -21.01 1.01 10.91
CA ALA A 413 -20.58 1.83 12.03
C ALA A 413 -19.49 1.12 12.87
N GLY A 414 -18.41 1.83 13.16
CA GLY A 414 -17.25 1.32 13.91
C GLY A 414 -16.43 0.24 13.21
N GLN A 415 -16.85 -0.24 12.05
CA GLN A 415 -16.15 -1.32 11.34
C GLN A 415 -14.88 -0.80 10.68
N ARG A 416 -13.82 -1.61 10.74
CA ARG A 416 -12.63 -1.42 9.91
C ARG A 416 -12.93 -1.79 8.48
N ALA A 417 -12.48 -0.95 7.58
CA ALA A 417 -12.69 -1.19 6.16
C ALA A 417 -11.93 -2.43 5.70
N ALA A 418 -12.61 -3.29 4.98
CA ALA A 418 -11.99 -4.44 4.33
C ALA A 418 -10.88 -3.95 3.38
N SER A 419 -9.65 -4.39 3.63
CA SER A 419 -8.49 -3.98 2.85
C SER A 419 -8.09 -5.04 1.86
N HIS A 420 -7.64 -4.63 0.66
CA HIS A 420 -6.96 -5.53 -0.27
C HIS A 420 -5.46 -5.65 0.03
N ILE A 421 -5.01 -5.17 1.20
CA ILE A 421 -3.64 -5.34 1.65
C ILE A 421 -3.39 -6.81 1.95
N CYS A 422 -2.39 -7.38 1.31
CA CYS A 422 -1.88 -8.71 1.63
C CYS A 422 -0.45 -8.55 2.12
N LEU A 423 -0.21 -8.95 3.36
CA LEU A 423 1.12 -9.15 3.89
C LEU A 423 1.39 -10.64 3.92
N LEU A 424 2.44 -11.05 3.24
CA LEU A 424 2.90 -12.42 3.22
C LEU A 424 4.40 -12.43 3.48
N TYR A 425 4.82 -13.20 4.47
CA TYR A 425 6.19 -13.55 4.71
C TYR A 425 6.37 -15.04 4.43
N THR A 426 7.44 -15.37 3.69
CA THR A 426 7.82 -16.75 3.42
C THR A 426 9.19 -16.99 4.04
N SER A 427 9.30 -17.99 4.90
CA SER A 427 10.59 -18.46 5.40
C SER A 427 10.98 -19.73 4.64
N PRO A 428 12.19 -19.81 4.08
CA PRO A 428 12.80 -21.10 3.86
C PRO A 428 12.87 -21.78 5.23
N SER A 429 12.59 -23.09 5.27
CA SER A 429 12.70 -23.86 6.51
C SER A 429 14.05 -23.57 7.19
N PRO A 430 14.12 -23.43 8.53
CA PRO A 430 15.37 -23.16 9.23
C PRO A 430 16.43 -24.27 9.12
N ARG A 431 16.31 -25.15 8.16
CA ARG A 431 17.17 -26.34 7.99
C ARG A 431 18.04 -26.33 6.74
N ASP A 432 18.02 -25.27 5.94
CA ASP A 432 18.86 -25.15 4.73
C ASP A 432 19.94 -24.09 4.87
#